data_75d1727f1daee1112992bd0617cf7958
#
_entry.id   75d1727f1daee1112992bd0617cf7958
#
_cell.length_a   1.000
_cell.length_b   1.000
_cell.length_c   1.000
_cell.angle_alpha   90.00
_cell.angle_beta   90.00
_cell.angle_gamma   90.00
#
_symmetry.space_group_name_H-M   'P 1'
#
loop_
_entity.id
_entity.type
_entity.pdbx_description
1 polymer ?
#
loop_
_entity_poly.entity_id
_entity_poly.type
_entity_poly.pdbx_seq_one_letter_code
_entity_poly.pdbx_strand_id
1 'polypeptide(L)'
;MAAHPAQGSVLSGALANLYLSEFDWRCLRSGWALVRYGDDFAIPCDSRPQAERCHQQLEQWLGEVHLKLAPEKTRIIAPGESFHFLGYELCDRAIRSRPRQRPSHRHSSRQPASPPAKPGPACSRVPRPSRLPTHLTDYWRAPMTTLYVTEQGAQLRVKHQQFKVFCQRQLRCELPVNQVSHIVLFGTCNLTHGAVRLALRRRIPVFYLSCRGKYFGRLEATGQATVTRLTQQVQRSAESAFGYRMASAIVQGKLRNSRLVLQRLQRRRPAASIAQAIEDLETWQAKAAAASDQEQLRGFEGQGARAYFQGMAAAFVAQPFAFEKRTLRPPRDAVNSLLSLGYTLLSQTIFSQVLVMGLHTHFGHLHVTRDQHPALVMDLMEEWRAPLVDSLVVYLVNARIFDPEDFTPPDARKGVYLQPAALRRFLQHWEERLQTEVTHPHTGLKVSYRRCMELQVREYLAYLMNERTEYRPMYWKM
;
A
#
# COMPACT_ATOMS: atom_id res chain seq x y z
N MET A 1 3.51 -1.42 50.99
CA MET A 1 4.59 -2.00 50.15
C MET A 1 4.10 -2.00 48.71
N ALA A 2 4.48 -1.01 47.92
CA ALA A 2 4.11 -0.96 46.50
C ALA A 2 5.16 -1.78 45.72
N ALA A 3 4.75 -2.87 45.10
CA ALA A 3 5.61 -3.69 44.26
C ALA A 3 5.93 -2.90 42.97
N HIS A 4 7.22 -2.53 42.81
CA HIS A 4 7.71 -2.01 41.52
C HIS A 4 7.61 -3.11 40.46
N PRO A 5 7.00 -2.85 39.29
CA PRO A 5 7.06 -3.82 38.20
C PRO A 5 8.52 -3.95 37.76
N ALA A 6 9.00 -5.18 37.62
CA ALA A 6 10.37 -5.48 37.23
C ALA A 6 10.69 -4.82 35.87
N GLN A 7 11.74 -4.00 35.82
CA GLN A 7 12.26 -3.39 34.59
C GLN A 7 12.58 -4.50 33.56
N GLY A 8 12.03 -4.38 32.35
CA GLY A 8 12.28 -5.33 31.26
C GLY A 8 11.21 -6.41 31.05
N SER A 9 10.09 -6.38 31.78
CA SER A 9 8.98 -7.31 31.56
C SER A 9 8.23 -6.98 30.27
N VAL A 10 7.75 -8.01 29.56
CA VAL A 10 6.92 -7.85 28.34
C VAL A 10 5.61 -7.06 28.61
N LEU A 11 5.18 -7.03 29.88
CA LEU A 11 3.99 -6.30 30.33
C LEU A 11 4.25 -4.79 30.52
N SER A 12 5.50 -4.37 30.78
CA SER A 12 5.82 -2.96 31.06
C SER A 12 5.45 -2.04 29.88
N GLY A 13 5.76 -2.43 28.65
CA GLY A 13 5.41 -1.65 27.46
C GLY A 13 3.89 -1.59 27.19
N ALA A 14 3.16 -2.66 27.48
CA ALA A 14 1.71 -2.70 27.34
C ALA A 14 1.01 -1.84 28.40
N LEU A 15 1.48 -1.89 29.64
CA LEU A 15 0.98 -1.06 30.75
C LEU A 15 1.29 0.42 30.53
N ALA A 16 2.49 0.76 30.06
CA ALA A 16 2.85 2.14 29.68
C ALA A 16 1.94 2.66 28.56
N ASN A 17 1.65 1.85 27.54
CA ASN A 17 0.75 2.23 26.47
C ASN A 17 -0.71 2.43 26.94
N LEU A 18 -1.18 1.59 27.85
CA LEU A 18 -2.52 1.74 28.42
C LEU A 18 -2.60 3.00 29.30
N TYR A 19 -1.62 3.20 30.16
CA TYR A 19 -1.57 4.30 31.12
C TYR A 19 -1.40 5.67 30.42
N LEU A 20 -0.59 5.73 29.37
CA LEU A 20 -0.36 6.96 28.59
C LEU A 20 -1.35 7.14 27.42
N SER A 21 -2.35 6.28 27.27
CA SER A 21 -3.33 6.41 26.17
C SER A 21 -4.11 7.71 26.23
N GLU A 22 -4.53 8.16 27.41
CA GLU A 22 -5.25 9.45 27.57
C GLU A 22 -4.32 10.64 27.28
N PHE A 23 -3.05 10.56 27.65
CA PHE A 23 -2.03 11.54 27.29
C PHE A 23 -1.86 11.64 25.77
N ASP A 24 -1.78 10.50 25.07
CA ASP A 24 -1.72 10.45 23.60
C ASP A 24 -2.93 11.14 22.96
N TRP A 25 -4.14 10.89 23.51
CA TRP A 25 -5.37 11.49 23.04
C TRP A 25 -5.44 13.02 23.30
N ARG A 26 -4.92 13.49 24.43
CA ARG A 26 -4.85 14.93 24.73
C ARG A 26 -3.90 15.64 23.76
N CYS A 27 -2.71 15.10 23.52
CA CYS A 27 -1.80 15.63 22.52
C CYS A 27 -2.45 15.71 21.14
N LEU A 28 -3.14 14.65 20.72
CA LEU A 28 -3.82 14.58 19.43
C LEU A 28 -4.95 15.62 19.31
N ARG A 29 -5.78 15.78 20.35
CA ARG A 29 -6.86 16.79 20.39
C ARG A 29 -6.34 18.23 20.36
N SER A 30 -5.14 18.46 20.92
CA SER A 30 -4.46 19.75 20.88
C SER A 30 -3.74 20.02 19.54
N GLY A 31 -3.85 19.10 18.57
CA GLY A 31 -3.23 19.22 17.25
C GLY A 31 -1.72 18.99 17.24
N TRP A 32 -1.16 18.36 18.26
CA TRP A 32 0.26 18.08 18.37
C TRP A 32 0.62 16.73 17.75
N ALA A 33 1.66 16.72 16.93
CA ALA A 33 2.17 15.52 16.29
C ALA A 33 3.08 14.76 17.27
N LEU A 34 2.49 13.97 18.19
CA LEU A 34 3.22 13.17 19.16
C LEU A 34 3.85 11.93 18.50
N VAL A 35 5.14 11.74 18.67
CA VAL A 35 5.86 10.48 18.36
C VAL A 35 6.31 9.85 19.67
N ARG A 36 5.73 8.71 20.05
CA ARG A 36 6.02 8.02 21.33
C ARG A 36 6.40 6.56 21.14
N TYR A 37 7.38 6.12 21.90
CA TYR A 37 7.76 4.72 22.03
C TYR A 37 8.01 4.37 23.50
N GLY A 38 7.06 3.68 24.10
CA GLY A 38 7.08 3.43 25.55
C GLY A 38 6.89 4.73 26.33
N ASP A 39 7.90 5.09 27.13
CA ASP A 39 8.01 6.31 27.91
C ASP A 39 8.77 7.45 27.19
N ASP A 40 9.49 7.15 26.10
CA ASP A 40 10.18 8.13 25.28
C ASP A 40 9.23 8.75 24.25
N PHE A 41 9.24 10.09 24.12
CA PHE A 41 8.44 10.78 23.10
C PHE A 41 9.10 12.06 22.57
N ALA A 42 8.66 12.49 21.38
CA ALA A 42 9.04 13.73 20.74
C ALA A 42 7.83 14.41 20.12
N ILE A 43 7.75 15.75 20.18
CA ILE A 43 6.68 16.54 19.60
C ILE A 43 7.30 17.62 18.72
N PRO A 44 7.16 17.54 17.39
CA PRO A 44 7.56 18.60 16.47
C PRO A 44 6.70 19.86 16.71
N CYS A 45 7.36 21.01 16.79
CA CYS A 45 6.72 22.32 16.95
C CYS A 45 7.20 23.28 15.85
N ASP A 46 6.32 24.17 15.41
CA ASP A 46 6.63 25.13 14.33
C ASP A 46 7.45 26.33 14.81
N SER A 47 7.48 26.57 16.14
CA SER A 47 8.20 27.67 16.76
C SER A 47 8.58 27.38 18.20
N ARG A 48 9.62 28.08 18.71
CA ARG A 48 10.07 27.96 20.09
C ARG A 48 8.97 28.35 21.10
N PRO A 49 8.19 29.43 20.93
CA PRO A 49 7.07 29.72 21.83
C PRO A 49 5.99 28.63 21.85
N GLN A 50 5.76 27.93 20.73
CA GLN A 50 4.86 26.77 20.68
C GLN A 50 5.44 25.59 21.47
N ALA A 51 6.73 25.32 21.35
CA ALA A 51 7.40 24.25 22.08
C ALA A 51 7.38 24.50 23.60
N GLU A 52 7.56 25.75 24.03
CA GLU A 52 7.50 26.13 25.45
C GLU A 52 6.09 25.97 26.03
N ARG A 53 5.05 26.42 25.31
CA ARG A 53 3.65 26.16 25.70
C ARG A 53 3.31 24.67 25.74
N CYS A 54 3.79 23.92 24.76
CA CYS A 54 3.61 22.48 24.70
C CYS A 54 4.25 21.82 25.95
N HIS A 55 5.47 22.18 26.29
CA HIS A 55 6.19 21.66 27.46
C HIS A 55 5.44 21.92 28.78
N GLN A 56 4.96 23.15 29.01
CA GLN A 56 4.18 23.49 30.20
C GLN A 56 2.88 22.70 30.29
N GLN A 57 2.17 22.55 29.19
CA GLN A 57 0.92 21.80 29.15
C GLN A 57 1.13 20.30 29.40
N LEU A 58 2.26 19.75 28.91
CA LEU A 58 2.64 18.35 29.16
C LEU A 58 2.97 18.11 30.62
N GLU A 59 3.70 19.01 31.27
CA GLU A 59 3.98 18.93 32.72
C GLU A 59 2.69 18.92 33.54
N GLN A 60 1.72 19.77 33.18
CA GLN A 60 0.42 19.80 33.82
C GLN A 60 -0.32 18.46 33.66
N TRP A 61 -0.47 17.96 32.43
CA TRP A 61 -1.23 16.73 32.15
C TRP A 61 -0.61 15.49 32.76
N LEU A 62 0.72 15.41 32.74
CA LEU A 62 1.44 14.30 33.38
C LEU A 62 1.35 14.38 34.91
N GLY A 63 1.34 15.61 35.48
CA GLY A 63 1.11 15.83 36.90
C GLY A 63 -0.27 15.35 37.37
N GLU A 64 -1.31 15.49 36.57
CA GLU A 64 -2.66 15.00 36.84
C GLU A 64 -2.71 13.45 37.01
N VAL A 65 -1.81 12.73 36.37
CA VAL A 65 -1.69 11.28 36.44
C VAL A 65 -0.47 10.83 37.28
N HIS A 66 0.04 11.71 38.14
CA HIS A 66 1.17 11.45 39.03
C HIS A 66 2.48 11.04 38.32
N LEU A 67 2.68 11.48 37.08
CA LEU A 67 3.92 11.33 36.32
C LEU A 67 4.67 12.66 36.25
N LYS A 68 5.99 12.59 36.04
CA LYS A 68 6.84 13.76 35.86
C LYS A 68 7.76 13.57 34.67
N LEU A 69 8.00 14.65 33.93
CA LEU A 69 9.07 14.67 32.94
C LEU A 69 10.43 14.54 33.64
N ALA A 70 11.33 13.77 33.05
CA ALA A 70 12.70 13.65 33.52
C ALA A 70 13.50 14.90 33.10
N PRO A 71 13.86 15.81 34.01
CA PRO A 71 14.46 17.10 33.63
C PRO A 71 15.77 16.94 32.85
N GLU A 72 16.55 15.91 33.16
CA GLU A 72 17.84 15.61 32.55
C GLU A 72 17.70 15.02 31.11
N LYS A 73 16.50 14.56 30.75
CA LYS A 73 16.21 13.95 29.43
C LYS A 73 15.28 14.81 28.56
N THR A 74 14.53 15.72 29.18
CA THR A 74 13.55 16.55 28.49
C THR A 74 14.16 17.88 28.08
N ARG A 75 14.12 18.21 26.79
CA ARG A 75 14.67 19.46 26.27
C ARG A 75 13.94 19.93 25.00
N ILE A 76 13.91 21.24 24.81
CA ILE A 76 13.48 21.88 23.58
C ILE A 76 14.71 22.00 22.68
N ILE A 77 14.62 21.44 21.48
CA ILE A 77 15.72 21.35 20.51
C ILE A 77 15.49 22.39 19.43
N ALA A 78 16.50 23.21 19.17
CA ALA A 78 16.43 24.24 18.11
C ALA A 78 16.65 23.62 16.71
N PRO A 79 16.13 24.26 15.64
CA PRO A 79 16.42 23.87 14.27
C PRO A 79 17.95 23.85 14.03
N GLY A 80 18.47 22.77 13.46
CA GLY A 80 19.90 22.58 13.20
C GLY A 80 20.68 21.84 14.28
N GLU A 81 20.11 21.68 15.48
CA GLU A 81 20.71 20.85 16.53
C GLU A 81 20.44 19.37 16.28
N SER A 82 21.44 18.52 16.54
CA SER A 82 21.24 17.08 16.56
C SER A 82 20.75 16.57 17.92
N PHE A 83 19.91 15.55 17.90
CA PHE A 83 19.46 14.90 19.13
C PHE A 83 19.35 13.39 18.96
N HIS A 84 19.39 12.68 20.08
CA HIS A 84 19.27 11.23 20.09
C HIS A 84 17.86 10.82 20.48
N PHE A 85 17.24 9.99 19.64
CA PHE A 85 15.92 9.42 19.87
C PHE A 85 15.89 7.97 19.38
N LEU A 86 15.50 7.03 20.25
CA LEU A 86 15.41 5.59 19.94
C LEU A 86 16.70 4.97 19.38
N GLY A 87 17.86 5.46 19.82
CA GLY A 87 19.15 4.97 19.36
C GLY A 87 19.66 5.55 18.04
N TYR A 88 18.95 6.53 17.48
CA TYR A 88 19.35 7.28 16.30
C TYR A 88 19.74 8.71 16.66
N GLU A 89 20.74 9.24 15.98
CA GLU A 89 21.03 10.66 15.96
C GLU A 89 20.23 11.32 14.83
N LEU A 90 19.36 12.26 15.19
CA LEU A 90 18.48 12.99 14.28
C LEU A 90 18.98 14.43 14.14
N CYS A 91 19.05 14.94 12.92
CA CYS A 91 19.28 16.35 12.59
C CYS A 91 18.44 16.73 11.37
N ASP A 92 18.29 18.02 11.07
CA ASP A 92 17.38 18.57 10.06
C ASP A 92 17.41 17.91 8.67
N ARG A 93 18.49 17.20 8.32
CA ARG A 93 18.68 16.60 6.98
C ARG A 93 19.21 15.16 6.98
N ALA A 94 19.46 14.56 8.14
CA ALA A 94 20.02 13.22 8.18
C ALA A 94 19.65 12.44 9.43
N ILE A 95 19.45 11.13 9.27
CA ILE A 95 19.32 10.16 10.34
C ILE A 95 20.56 9.29 10.30
N ARG A 96 21.31 9.23 11.40
CA ARG A 96 22.50 8.38 11.52
C ARG A 96 22.25 7.30 12.55
N SER A 97 22.47 6.04 12.20
CA SER A 97 22.46 4.92 13.15
C SER A 97 23.74 4.95 13.98
N ARG A 98 23.62 4.79 15.30
CA ARG A 98 24.79 4.63 16.17
C ARG A 98 25.49 3.30 15.84
N PRO A 99 26.83 3.27 15.64
CA PRO A 99 27.56 2.01 15.56
C PRO A 99 27.40 1.28 16.92
N ARG A 100 27.03 0.00 16.87
CA ARG A 100 27.00 -0.84 18.08
C ARG A 100 28.41 -0.87 18.68
N GLN A 101 28.60 -0.31 19.86
CA GLN A 101 29.82 -0.50 20.65
C GLN A 101 29.92 -1.99 20.99
N ARG A 102 30.92 -2.67 20.43
CA ARG A 102 31.41 -3.95 20.96
C ARG A 102 32.19 -3.65 22.22
N PRO A 103 32.13 -4.50 23.29
CA PRO A 103 32.95 -4.31 24.44
C PRO A 103 34.43 -4.37 24.05
N SER A 104 35.16 -3.33 24.39
CA SER A 104 36.56 -3.16 24.05
C SER A 104 37.43 -4.06 24.94
N HIS A 105 38.18 -4.96 24.33
CA HIS A 105 39.49 -5.35 24.88
C HIS A 105 40.53 -4.31 24.40
N ARG A 106 41.30 -3.81 25.40
CA ARG A 106 42.35 -2.83 25.25
C ARG A 106 43.43 -3.28 24.26
N HIS A 107 43.86 -2.41 23.37
CA HIS A 107 45.27 -2.06 23.24
C HIS A 107 45.43 -0.74 22.46
N SER A 108 46.45 -0.02 22.91
CA SER A 108 46.88 1.34 22.61
C SER A 108 47.39 1.57 21.20
N SER A 109 47.19 2.78 20.64
CA SER A 109 48.22 3.73 20.23
C SER A 109 47.92 4.49 18.91
N ARG A 110 48.09 5.80 19.03
CA ARG A 110 48.50 6.82 18.01
C ARG A 110 47.50 7.37 17.01
N GLN A 111 47.27 8.68 17.22
CA GLN A 111 46.83 9.71 16.26
C GLN A 111 47.85 9.88 15.09
N PRO A 112 47.47 10.55 13.94
CA PRO A 112 47.29 11.99 13.98
C PRO A 112 46.16 12.57 13.07
N ALA A 113 45.89 13.84 13.26
CA ALA A 113 44.91 14.74 12.68
C ALA A 113 45.16 15.15 11.23
N SER A 114 44.09 15.58 10.55
CA SER A 114 44.16 16.54 9.41
C SER A 114 42.83 17.25 9.15
N PRO A 115 42.76 18.37 8.44
CA PRO A 115 42.07 19.59 8.81
C PRO A 115 40.73 19.84 8.01
N PRO A 116 40.01 20.97 8.28
CA PRO A 116 38.64 21.18 7.81
C PRO A 116 38.53 21.74 6.39
N ALA A 117 37.49 21.33 5.65
CA ALA A 117 37.13 21.85 4.35
C ALA A 117 36.05 22.94 4.45
N LYS A 118 36.21 23.96 3.61
CA LYS A 118 35.47 25.21 3.51
C LYS A 118 34.03 25.08 2.99
N PRO A 119 33.15 26.07 3.29
CA PRO A 119 31.75 26.01 2.84
C PRO A 119 31.57 26.50 1.40
N GLY A 120 30.72 25.86 0.62
CA GLY A 120 30.25 26.26 -0.70
C GLY A 120 28.82 26.83 -0.69
N PRO A 121 28.35 27.51 -1.75
CA PRO A 121 27.39 28.59 -1.68
C PRO A 121 25.91 28.20 -1.62
N ALA A 122 25.10 29.13 -1.13
CA ALA A 122 23.68 29.11 -0.93
C ALA A 122 22.86 28.73 -2.17
N CYS A 123 21.90 27.83 -2.03
CA CYS A 123 20.88 27.57 -3.02
C CYS A 123 19.52 28.06 -2.54
N SER A 124 18.83 28.68 -3.48
CA SER A 124 17.63 29.49 -3.42
C SER A 124 16.39 28.84 -2.79
N ARG A 125 15.54 29.71 -2.23
CA ARG A 125 14.26 29.47 -1.57
C ARG A 125 13.27 28.67 -2.44
N VAL A 126 12.76 27.57 -1.89
CA VAL A 126 11.57 26.85 -2.37
C VAL A 126 10.37 27.34 -1.54
N PRO A 127 9.19 27.63 -2.16
CA PRO A 127 8.01 28.11 -1.45
C PRO A 127 7.45 27.06 -0.48
N ARG A 128 7.05 27.49 0.72
CA ARG A 128 6.41 26.65 1.74
C ARG A 128 5.03 26.20 1.26
N PRO A 129 4.68 24.89 1.28
CA PRO A 129 3.31 24.46 1.14
C PRO A 129 2.54 24.71 2.43
N SER A 130 1.38 25.34 2.30
CA SER A 130 0.42 25.58 3.36
C SER A 130 -0.15 24.27 3.92
N ARG A 131 -0.17 24.16 5.26
CA ARG A 131 -0.84 23.16 6.10
C ARG A 131 -0.69 21.70 5.67
N LEU A 132 0.23 20.99 6.32
CA LEU A 132 0.36 19.53 6.26
C LEU A 132 -0.85 18.86 6.93
N PRO A 133 -1.44 17.82 6.32
CA PRO A 133 -2.53 17.05 6.93
C PRO A 133 -2.03 16.27 8.15
N THR A 134 -2.91 16.09 9.13
CA THR A 134 -2.72 15.42 10.44
C THR A 134 -2.31 13.94 10.42
N HIS A 135 -1.88 13.40 9.27
CA HIS A 135 -1.54 11.98 9.10
C HIS A 135 -0.03 11.71 8.88
N LEU A 136 0.84 12.61 9.32
CA LEU A 136 2.29 12.53 9.07
C LEU A 136 3.03 11.39 9.80
N THR A 137 2.45 10.79 10.81
CA THR A 137 3.09 9.69 11.56
C THR A 137 3.25 8.38 10.78
N ASP A 138 2.55 8.23 9.64
CA ASP A 138 2.63 7.03 8.79
C ASP A 138 3.66 7.14 7.64
N TYR A 139 4.33 8.27 7.48
CA TYR A 139 5.26 8.50 6.36
C TYR A 139 6.58 7.71 6.45
N TRP A 140 6.92 7.19 7.62
CA TRP A 140 8.20 6.55 7.90
C TRP A 140 8.13 5.03 8.03
N ARG A 141 7.08 4.38 7.56
CA ARG A 141 7.09 2.92 7.47
C ARG A 141 8.11 2.48 6.44
N ALA A 142 9.00 1.54 6.85
CA ALA A 142 9.84 0.81 5.92
C ALA A 142 9.02 0.32 4.71
N PRO A 143 9.59 0.26 3.50
CA PRO A 143 8.85 -0.18 2.32
C PRO A 143 8.23 -1.55 2.57
N MET A 144 6.90 -1.59 2.55
CA MET A 144 6.15 -2.83 2.75
C MET A 144 6.18 -3.65 1.47
N THR A 145 6.47 -4.94 1.58
CA THR A 145 6.49 -5.87 0.44
C THR A 145 5.49 -6.99 0.63
N THR A 146 5.19 -7.72 -0.44
CA THR A 146 4.40 -8.95 -0.39
C THR A 146 5.35 -10.14 -0.29
N LEU A 147 5.06 -11.07 0.63
CA LEU A 147 5.77 -12.34 0.68
C LEU A 147 5.06 -13.37 -0.20
N TYR A 148 5.63 -13.69 -1.36
CA TYR A 148 5.14 -14.74 -2.24
C TYR A 148 5.82 -16.07 -1.93
N VAL A 149 5.04 -17.12 -1.72
CA VAL A 149 5.54 -18.50 -1.54
C VAL A 149 5.01 -19.34 -2.70
N THR A 150 5.89 -19.67 -3.65
CA THR A 150 5.51 -20.31 -4.92
C THR A 150 6.01 -21.75 -5.04
N GLU A 151 6.98 -22.16 -4.22
CA GLU A 151 7.54 -23.51 -4.27
C GLU A 151 6.61 -24.52 -3.62
N GLN A 152 6.24 -25.58 -4.35
CA GLN A 152 5.34 -26.62 -3.86
C GLN A 152 6.00 -27.41 -2.71
N GLY A 153 5.24 -27.65 -1.65
CA GLY A 153 5.75 -28.25 -0.42
C GLY A 153 6.55 -27.32 0.48
N ALA A 154 6.66 -26.04 0.12
CA ALA A 154 7.32 -25.06 0.97
C ALA A 154 6.59 -24.88 2.32
N GLN A 155 7.36 -24.57 3.35
CA GLN A 155 6.85 -24.31 4.70
C GLN A 155 7.26 -22.92 5.17
N LEU A 156 6.27 -22.10 5.54
CA LEU A 156 6.47 -20.82 6.17
C LEU A 156 6.59 -20.98 7.70
N ARG A 157 7.73 -20.59 8.22
CA ARG A 157 8.07 -20.61 9.65
C ARG A 157 8.33 -19.21 10.17
N VAL A 158 8.41 -19.06 11.51
CA VAL A 158 8.78 -17.81 12.17
C VAL A 158 9.91 -18.07 13.13
N LYS A 159 10.93 -17.20 13.09
CA LYS A 159 12.03 -17.14 14.07
C LYS A 159 12.51 -15.68 14.20
N HIS A 160 12.68 -15.19 15.43
CA HIS A 160 13.18 -13.85 15.75
C HIS A 160 12.47 -12.70 14.99
N GLN A 161 11.11 -12.70 15.01
CA GLN A 161 10.30 -11.71 14.31
C GLN A 161 10.55 -11.64 12.78
N GLN A 162 10.94 -12.76 12.17
CA GLN A 162 11.11 -12.90 10.74
C GLN A 162 10.25 -14.06 10.24
N PHE A 163 9.62 -13.86 9.09
CA PHE A 163 9.07 -14.95 8.31
C PHE A 163 10.20 -15.62 7.53
N LYS A 164 10.26 -16.94 7.59
CA LYS A 164 11.28 -17.78 6.91
C LYS A 164 10.58 -18.85 6.08
N VAL A 165 10.88 -18.86 4.79
CA VAL A 165 10.37 -19.85 3.85
C VAL A 165 11.40 -20.95 3.70
N PHE A 166 11.01 -22.18 3.99
CA PHE A 166 11.82 -23.38 3.79
C PHE A 166 11.20 -24.26 2.69
N CYS A 167 12.02 -24.77 1.81
CA CYS A 167 11.66 -25.83 0.87
C CYS A 167 12.75 -26.91 0.91
N GLN A 168 12.35 -28.19 1.03
CA GLN A 168 13.28 -29.33 1.15
C GLN A 168 14.36 -29.10 2.24
N ARG A 169 13.96 -28.56 3.40
CA ARG A 169 14.82 -28.20 4.54
C ARG A 169 15.80 -27.05 4.30
N GLN A 170 15.87 -26.47 3.09
CA GLN A 170 16.69 -25.32 2.76
C GLN A 170 15.93 -24.02 2.96
N LEU A 171 16.58 -23.00 3.55
CA LEU A 171 16.05 -21.65 3.65
C LEU A 171 16.08 -21.00 2.26
N ARG A 172 14.93 -20.56 1.77
CA ARG A 172 14.77 -19.91 0.45
C ARG A 172 14.68 -18.40 0.56
N CYS A 173 13.98 -17.92 1.59
CA CYS A 173 13.75 -16.50 1.80
C CYS A 173 13.53 -16.22 3.28
N GLU A 174 13.96 -15.03 3.72
CA GLU A 174 13.59 -14.51 5.03
C GLU A 174 13.27 -13.02 4.95
N LEU A 175 12.21 -12.61 5.64
CA LEU A 175 11.75 -11.22 5.68
C LEU A 175 11.35 -10.82 7.11
N PRO A 176 11.77 -9.62 7.57
CA PRO A 176 11.28 -9.05 8.81
C PRO A 176 9.76 -8.86 8.75
N VAL A 177 9.06 -9.22 9.82
CA VAL A 177 7.60 -9.16 9.91
C VAL A 177 7.04 -7.75 9.65
N ASN A 178 7.75 -6.71 10.09
CA ASN A 178 7.36 -5.31 9.92
C ASN A 178 7.48 -4.81 8.47
N GLN A 179 8.11 -5.57 7.58
CA GLN A 179 8.23 -5.25 6.15
C GLN A 179 7.17 -5.99 5.30
N VAL A 180 6.39 -6.91 5.90
CA VAL A 180 5.42 -7.71 5.16
C VAL A 180 4.03 -7.08 5.23
N SER A 181 3.48 -6.68 4.08
CA SER A 181 2.12 -6.16 3.96
C SER A 181 1.07 -7.27 3.98
N HIS A 182 1.32 -8.33 3.22
CA HIS A 182 0.49 -9.54 3.16
C HIS A 182 1.32 -10.72 2.60
N ILE A 183 0.79 -11.92 2.75
CA ILE A 183 1.43 -13.16 2.31
C ILE A 183 0.55 -13.80 1.25
N VAL A 184 1.14 -14.28 0.16
CA VAL A 184 0.43 -14.99 -0.92
C VAL A 184 1.06 -16.37 -1.09
N LEU A 185 0.28 -17.41 -0.86
CA LEU A 185 0.69 -18.80 -0.97
C LEU A 185 0.14 -19.42 -2.24
N PHE A 186 1.00 -20.01 -3.06
CA PHE A 186 0.61 -20.68 -4.29
C PHE A 186 0.70 -22.20 -4.15
N GLY A 187 -0.42 -22.89 -4.31
CA GLY A 187 -0.49 -24.35 -4.29
C GLY A 187 -0.31 -24.96 -2.89
N THR A 188 0.51 -26.00 -2.77
CA THR A 188 0.65 -26.82 -1.55
C THR A 188 1.70 -26.27 -0.59
N CYS A 189 1.57 -25.02 -0.18
CA CYS A 189 2.43 -24.38 0.82
C CYS A 189 1.81 -24.50 2.22
N ASN A 190 2.63 -24.80 3.23
CA ASN A 190 2.20 -24.97 4.61
C ASN A 190 2.67 -23.81 5.51
N LEU A 191 1.82 -23.42 6.46
CA LEU A 191 2.20 -22.50 7.52
C LEU A 191 2.35 -23.26 8.84
N THR A 192 3.42 -22.97 9.58
CA THR A 192 3.49 -23.44 10.97
C THR A 192 2.52 -22.66 11.84
N HIS A 193 2.08 -23.26 12.95
CA HIS A 193 1.23 -22.57 13.92
C HIS A 193 1.83 -21.22 14.38
N GLY A 194 3.16 -21.16 14.57
CA GLY A 194 3.87 -19.91 14.91
C GLY A 194 3.70 -18.84 13.82
N ALA A 195 3.76 -19.22 12.54
CA ALA A 195 3.56 -18.29 11.41
C ALA A 195 2.12 -17.79 11.35
N VAL A 196 1.14 -18.69 11.51
CA VAL A 196 -0.29 -18.35 11.62
C VAL A 196 -0.53 -17.35 12.75
N ARG A 197 -0.08 -17.69 13.98
CA ARG A 197 -0.27 -16.84 15.15
C ARG A 197 0.36 -15.45 14.98
N LEU A 198 1.56 -15.38 14.39
CA LEU A 198 2.23 -14.09 14.18
C LEU A 198 1.53 -13.27 13.10
N ALA A 199 1.12 -13.87 11.98
CA ALA A 199 0.36 -13.20 10.93
C ALA A 199 -0.94 -12.59 11.49
N LEU A 200 -1.71 -13.37 12.25
CA LEU A 200 -2.95 -12.90 12.89
C LEU A 200 -2.69 -11.76 13.89
N ARG A 201 -1.70 -11.91 14.79
CA ARG A 201 -1.35 -10.86 15.78
C ARG A 201 -0.88 -9.56 15.13
N ARG A 202 -0.19 -9.63 14.00
CA ARG A 202 0.31 -8.47 13.25
C ARG A 202 -0.68 -7.98 12.20
N ARG A 203 -1.86 -8.61 12.11
CA ARG A 203 -2.90 -8.27 11.12
C ARG A 203 -2.39 -8.33 9.68
N ILE A 204 -1.51 -9.29 9.40
CA ILE A 204 -0.97 -9.56 8.07
C ILE A 204 -1.87 -10.62 7.42
N PRO A 205 -2.67 -10.28 6.41
CA PRO A 205 -3.53 -11.25 5.75
C PRO A 205 -2.71 -12.28 4.97
N VAL A 206 -3.19 -13.52 4.93
CA VAL A 206 -2.58 -14.61 4.15
C VAL A 206 -3.59 -15.09 3.12
N PHE A 207 -3.23 -15.00 1.85
CA PHE A 207 -4.07 -15.41 0.72
C PHE A 207 -3.61 -16.77 0.20
N TYR A 208 -4.56 -17.67 -0.04
CA TYR A 208 -4.34 -18.99 -0.58
C TYR A 208 -4.79 -19.04 -2.03
N LEU A 209 -3.88 -19.38 -2.93
CA LEU A 209 -4.11 -19.53 -4.36
C LEU A 209 -3.73 -20.94 -4.81
N SER A 210 -4.35 -21.41 -5.89
CA SER A 210 -3.84 -22.59 -6.59
C SER A 210 -2.45 -22.27 -7.18
N CYS A 211 -1.70 -23.29 -7.57
CA CYS A 211 -0.45 -23.13 -8.31
C CYS A 211 -0.62 -22.32 -9.62
N ARG A 212 -1.83 -22.24 -10.16
CA ARG A 212 -2.21 -21.47 -11.36
C ARG A 212 -2.80 -20.07 -11.05
N GLY A 213 -2.74 -19.61 -9.79
CA GLY A 213 -3.21 -18.28 -9.39
C GLY A 213 -4.71 -18.16 -9.13
N LYS A 214 -5.51 -19.25 -9.13
CA LYS A 214 -6.93 -19.21 -8.73
C LYS A 214 -7.03 -19.01 -7.22
N TYR A 215 -7.76 -17.99 -6.80
CA TYR A 215 -8.00 -17.70 -5.39
C TYR A 215 -8.89 -18.77 -4.75
N PHE A 216 -8.50 -19.27 -3.57
CA PHE A 216 -9.24 -20.23 -2.76
C PHE A 216 -9.86 -19.59 -1.53
N GLY A 217 -9.10 -18.76 -0.82
CA GLY A 217 -9.53 -18.19 0.44
C GLY A 217 -8.39 -17.41 1.11
N ARG A 218 -8.65 -16.97 2.34
CA ARG A 218 -7.69 -16.21 3.13
C ARG A 218 -7.75 -16.54 4.61
N LEU A 219 -6.65 -16.23 5.30
CA LEU A 219 -6.56 -16.18 6.75
C LEU A 219 -6.39 -14.70 7.14
N GLU A 220 -7.26 -14.21 8.00
CA GLU A 220 -7.21 -12.85 8.51
C GLU A 220 -7.57 -12.78 9.99
N ALA A 221 -7.08 -11.75 10.70
CA ALA A 221 -7.44 -11.51 12.08
C ALA A 221 -8.88 -11.01 12.20
N THR A 222 -9.60 -11.44 13.21
CA THR A 222 -10.91 -10.91 13.57
C THR A 222 -10.79 -9.50 14.15
N GLY A 223 -11.87 -8.71 14.08
CA GLY A 223 -11.95 -7.40 14.75
C GLY A 223 -11.08 -6.30 14.12
N GLN A 224 -10.78 -6.37 12.83
CA GLN A 224 -10.08 -5.30 12.12
C GLN A 224 -11.00 -4.10 11.83
N ALA A 225 -12.26 -4.34 11.54
CA ALA A 225 -13.23 -3.28 11.35
C ALA A 225 -13.54 -2.57 12.68
N THR A 226 -13.40 -1.25 12.72
CA THR A 226 -13.93 -0.48 13.85
C THR A 226 -15.44 -0.38 13.72
N VAL A 227 -16.17 -0.51 14.82
CA VAL A 227 -17.64 -0.41 14.82
C VAL A 227 -18.11 0.87 14.12
N THR A 228 -17.46 2.00 14.39
CA THR A 228 -17.79 3.30 13.79
C THR A 228 -17.68 3.27 12.26
N ARG A 229 -16.58 2.73 11.71
CA ARG A 229 -16.38 2.65 10.25
C ARG A 229 -17.35 1.70 9.59
N LEU A 230 -17.61 0.55 10.23
CA LEU A 230 -18.58 -0.42 9.75
C LEU A 230 -19.99 0.17 9.74
N THR A 231 -20.42 0.81 10.82
CA THR A 231 -21.73 1.49 10.90
C THR A 231 -21.85 2.53 9.78
N GLN A 232 -20.81 3.36 9.58
CA GLN A 232 -20.80 4.35 8.51
C GLN A 232 -20.87 3.70 7.12
N GLN A 233 -20.14 2.60 6.88
CA GLN A 233 -20.24 1.88 5.60
C GLN A 233 -21.65 1.35 5.34
N VAL A 234 -22.29 0.73 6.34
CA VAL A 234 -23.65 0.21 6.23
C VAL A 234 -24.64 1.35 5.94
N GLN A 235 -24.58 2.43 6.68
CA GLN A 235 -25.45 3.61 6.47
C GLN A 235 -25.27 4.19 5.07
N ARG A 236 -24.03 4.46 4.67
CA ARG A 236 -23.69 5.03 3.37
C ARG A 236 -24.02 4.12 2.19
N SER A 237 -23.91 2.79 2.37
CA SER A 237 -24.29 1.83 1.33
C SER A 237 -25.79 1.86 1.02
N ALA A 238 -26.63 2.27 1.95
CA ALA A 238 -28.07 2.46 1.77
C ALA A 238 -28.43 3.81 1.13
N GLU A 239 -27.51 4.78 1.08
CA GLU A 239 -27.71 6.09 0.48
C GLU A 239 -27.48 6.08 -1.02
N SER A 240 -28.53 6.03 -1.84
CA SER A 240 -28.42 5.98 -3.31
C SER A 240 -27.56 7.12 -3.88
N ALA A 241 -27.72 8.34 -3.36
CA ALA A 241 -26.94 9.50 -3.82
C ALA A 241 -25.43 9.38 -3.51
N PHE A 242 -25.05 8.82 -2.34
CA PHE A 242 -23.66 8.54 -2.03
C PHE A 242 -23.08 7.44 -2.93
N GLY A 243 -23.83 6.34 -3.08
CA GLY A 243 -23.46 5.24 -3.96
C GLY A 243 -23.25 5.68 -5.40
N TYR A 244 -24.16 6.49 -5.95
CA TYR A 244 -24.07 7.02 -7.30
C TYR A 244 -22.84 7.93 -7.47
N ARG A 245 -22.60 8.89 -6.57
CA ARG A 245 -21.42 9.77 -6.66
C ARG A 245 -20.11 8.98 -6.62
N MET A 246 -20.03 7.99 -5.74
CA MET A 246 -18.84 7.13 -5.65
C MET A 246 -18.66 6.30 -6.93
N ALA A 247 -19.71 5.66 -7.43
CA ALA A 247 -19.69 4.89 -8.67
C ALA A 247 -19.27 5.76 -9.87
N SER A 248 -19.83 6.97 -9.99
CA SER A 248 -19.48 7.94 -11.03
C SER A 248 -18.00 8.30 -10.97
N ALA A 249 -17.46 8.61 -9.80
CA ALA A 249 -16.04 8.93 -9.62
C ALA A 249 -15.13 7.75 -10.04
N ILE A 250 -15.48 6.51 -9.66
CA ILE A 250 -14.75 5.30 -10.04
C ILE A 250 -14.74 5.13 -11.55
N VAL A 251 -15.90 5.27 -12.22
CA VAL A 251 -16.01 5.11 -13.68
C VAL A 251 -15.21 6.19 -14.39
N GLN A 252 -15.29 7.46 -13.96
CA GLN A 252 -14.49 8.55 -14.50
C GLN A 252 -12.98 8.26 -14.36
N GLY A 253 -12.54 7.79 -13.18
CA GLY A 253 -11.17 7.38 -12.94
C GLY A 253 -10.70 6.28 -13.88
N LYS A 254 -11.51 5.22 -14.03
CA LYS A 254 -11.25 4.08 -14.91
C LYS A 254 -11.11 4.52 -16.38
N LEU A 255 -12.12 5.20 -16.93
CA LEU A 255 -12.14 5.58 -18.35
C LEU A 255 -11.00 6.54 -18.68
N ARG A 256 -10.75 7.54 -17.84
CA ARG A 256 -9.64 8.47 -18.01
C ARG A 256 -8.28 7.77 -17.99
N ASN A 257 -8.04 6.88 -17.04
CA ASN A 257 -6.77 6.15 -16.94
C ASN A 257 -6.59 5.16 -18.09
N SER A 258 -7.66 4.50 -18.55
CA SER A 258 -7.67 3.65 -19.73
C SER A 258 -7.29 4.44 -20.99
N ARG A 259 -7.91 5.60 -21.19
CA ARG A 259 -7.60 6.52 -22.30
C ARG A 259 -6.14 6.96 -22.27
N LEU A 260 -5.62 7.32 -21.10
CA LEU A 260 -4.23 7.73 -20.94
C LEU A 260 -3.24 6.60 -21.29
N VAL A 261 -3.53 5.36 -20.94
CA VAL A 261 -2.69 4.21 -21.32
C VAL A 261 -2.67 4.05 -22.84
N LEU A 262 -3.83 4.12 -23.51
CA LEU A 262 -3.89 4.07 -24.98
C LEU A 262 -3.17 5.25 -25.63
N GLN A 263 -3.27 6.47 -25.12
CA GLN A 263 -2.52 7.62 -25.61
C GLN A 263 -1.01 7.42 -25.54
N ARG A 264 -0.50 6.81 -24.45
CA ARG A 264 0.94 6.44 -24.32
C ARG A 264 1.35 5.38 -25.33
N LEU A 265 0.48 4.40 -25.58
CA LEU A 265 0.72 3.35 -26.57
C LEU A 265 0.71 3.94 -27.98
N GLN A 266 -0.24 4.80 -28.29
CA GLN A 266 -0.36 5.49 -29.58
C GLN A 266 0.89 6.34 -29.90
N ARG A 267 1.46 7.04 -28.93
CA ARG A 267 2.71 7.81 -29.12
C ARG A 267 3.91 6.92 -29.44
N ARG A 268 3.96 5.71 -28.87
CA ARG A 268 5.07 4.77 -29.09
C ARG A 268 4.91 3.98 -30.39
N ARG A 269 3.69 3.61 -30.72
CA ARG A 269 3.32 2.80 -31.88
C ARG A 269 1.94 3.21 -32.37
N PRO A 270 1.88 4.16 -33.30
CA PRO A 270 0.60 4.62 -33.88
C PRO A 270 -0.15 3.49 -34.57
N ALA A 271 -1.45 3.37 -34.28
CA ALA A 271 -2.37 2.44 -34.94
C ALA A 271 -3.77 3.09 -35.02
N ALA A 272 -4.45 2.92 -36.11
CA ALA A 272 -5.78 3.50 -36.33
C ALA A 272 -6.79 3.01 -35.28
N SER A 273 -6.74 1.73 -34.92
CA SER A 273 -7.63 1.15 -33.89
C SER A 273 -7.35 1.70 -32.48
N ILE A 274 -6.11 2.08 -32.16
CA ILE A 274 -5.80 2.75 -30.89
C ILE A 274 -6.34 4.18 -30.91
N ALA A 275 -6.16 4.91 -32.03
CA ALA A 275 -6.69 6.26 -32.18
C ALA A 275 -8.22 6.28 -32.02
N GLN A 276 -8.95 5.40 -32.73
CA GLN A 276 -10.39 5.28 -32.60
C GLN A 276 -10.84 4.96 -31.18
N ALA A 277 -10.15 4.02 -30.50
CA ALA A 277 -10.48 3.67 -29.10
C ALA A 277 -10.26 4.84 -28.13
N ILE A 278 -9.32 5.74 -28.39
CA ILE A 278 -9.10 6.97 -27.58
C ILE A 278 -10.30 7.92 -27.73
N GLU A 279 -10.80 8.12 -28.95
CA GLU A 279 -11.98 8.96 -29.25
C GLU A 279 -13.25 8.34 -28.64
N ASP A 280 -13.44 7.04 -28.82
CA ASP A 280 -14.56 6.31 -28.22
C ASP A 280 -14.55 6.45 -26.67
N LEU A 281 -13.40 6.29 -26.03
CA LEU A 281 -13.25 6.45 -24.58
C LEU A 281 -13.57 7.88 -24.12
N GLU A 282 -13.21 8.90 -24.90
CA GLU A 282 -13.57 10.29 -24.61
C GLU A 282 -15.08 10.49 -24.65
N THR A 283 -15.72 9.94 -25.68
CA THR A 283 -17.19 9.95 -25.83
C THR A 283 -17.87 9.23 -24.67
N TRP A 284 -17.43 8.02 -24.32
CA TRP A 284 -18.02 7.27 -23.22
C TRP A 284 -17.76 7.91 -21.87
N GLN A 285 -16.62 8.56 -21.68
CA GLN A 285 -16.32 9.32 -20.47
C GLN A 285 -17.26 10.52 -20.32
N ALA A 286 -17.54 11.26 -21.40
CA ALA A 286 -18.48 12.38 -21.39
C ALA A 286 -19.92 11.90 -21.09
N LYS A 287 -20.37 10.81 -21.73
CA LYS A 287 -21.68 10.20 -21.46
C LYS A 287 -21.80 9.70 -20.02
N ALA A 288 -20.76 9.08 -19.47
CA ALA A 288 -20.72 8.62 -18.08
C ALA A 288 -20.78 9.79 -17.07
N ALA A 289 -20.23 10.96 -17.42
CA ALA A 289 -20.34 12.17 -16.59
C ALA A 289 -21.77 12.72 -16.58
N ALA A 290 -22.54 12.54 -17.65
CA ALA A 290 -23.93 12.99 -17.82
C ALA A 290 -24.97 11.90 -17.48
N ALA A 291 -24.56 10.72 -17.00
CA ALA A 291 -25.48 9.64 -16.66
C ALA A 291 -26.46 10.06 -15.55
N SER A 292 -27.73 9.70 -15.70
CA SER A 292 -28.78 10.06 -14.74
C SER A 292 -28.91 9.06 -13.60
N ASP A 293 -28.47 7.83 -13.82
CA ASP A 293 -28.60 6.73 -12.88
C ASP A 293 -27.45 5.73 -12.99
N GLN A 294 -27.43 4.78 -12.07
CA GLN A 294 -26.35 3.79 -11.94
C GLN A 294 -26.37 2.73 -13.06
N GLU A 295 -27.52 2.45 -13.65
CA GLU A 295 -27.64 1.48 -14.73
C GLU A 295 -27.03 2.04 -16.02
N GLN A 296 -27.37 3.28 -16.38
CA GLN A 296 -26.74 3.99 -17.49
C GLN A 296 -25.22 4.11 -17.29
N LEU A 297 -24.79 4.46 -16.06
CA LEU A 297 -23.38 4.58 -15.73
C LEU A 297 -22.62 3.27 -15.97
N ARG A 298 -23.16 2.13 -15.56
CA ARG A 298 -22.60 0.79 -15.84
C ARG A 298 -22.61 0.46 -17.32
N GLY A 299 -23.65 0.85 -18.03
CA GLY A 299 -23.73 0.68 -19.49
C GLY A 299 -22.60 1.41 -20.22
N PHE A 300 -22.36 2.68 -19.87
CA PHE A 300 -21.28 3.48 -20.45
C PHE A 300 -19.90 2.98 -20.05
N GLU A 301 -19.72 2.52 -18.79
CA GLU A 301 -18.52 1.86 -18.32
C GLU A 301 -18.20 0.62 -19.16
N GLY A 302 -19.19 -0.24 -19.40
CA GLY A 302 -19.07 -1.45 -20.21
C GLY A 302 -18.68 -1.17 -21.66
N GLN A 303 -19.28 -0.15 -22.30
CA GLN A 303 -18.92 0.29 -23.68
C GLN A 303 -17.49 0.85 -23.70
N GLY A 304 -17.12 1.67 -22.72
CA GLY A 304 -15.75 2.17 -22.59
C GLY A 304 -14.73 1.05 -22.38
N ALA A 305 -15.05 0.04 -21.57
CA ALA A 305 -14.18 -1.13 -21.40
C ALA A 305 -14.01 -1.93 -22.69
N ARG A 306 -15.10 -2.08 -23.48
CA ARG A 306 -15.04 -2.74 -24.80
C ARG A 306 -14.14 -1.98 -25.76
N ALA A 307 -14.34 -0.67 -25.92
CA ALA A 307 -13.50 0.19 -26.76
C ALA A 307 -12.02 0.12 -26.34
N TYR A 308 -11.76 0.17 -25.03
CA TYR A 308 -10.41 0.05 -24.47
C TYR A 308 -9.71 -1.25 -24.89
N PHE A 309 -10.35 -2.40 -24.71
CA PHE A 309 -9.74 -3.69 -25.05
C PHE A 309 -9.59 -3.90 -26.55
N GLN A 310 -10.46 -3.32 -27.39
CA GLN A 310 -10.31 -3.30 -28.84
C GLN A 310 -9.05 -2.50 -29.26
N GLY A 311 -8.85 -1.31 -28.71
CA GLY A 311 -7.63 -0.52 -28.95
C GLY A 311 -6.38 -1.19 -28.40
N MET A 312 -6.46 -1.77 -27.19
CA MET A 312 -5.33 -2.45 -26.56
C MET A 312 -4.86 -3.68 -27.35
N ALA A 313 -5.75 -4.34 -28.11
CA ALA A 313 -5.37 -5.49 -28.93
C ALA A 313 -4.24 -5.16 -29.93
N ALA A 314 -4.26 -3.97 -30.53
CA ALA A 314 -3.22 -3.52 -31.44
C ALA A 314 -1.87 -3.19 -30.75
N ALA A 315 -1.84 -3.12 -29.43
CA ALA A 315 -0.61 -2.87 -28.69
C ALA A 315 0.26 -4.13 -28.53
N PHE A 316 -0.29 -5.32 -28.69
CA PHE A 316 0.44 -6.60 -28.65
C PHE A 316 0.99 -6.94 -30.04
N VAL A 317 2.26 -6.67 -30.25
CA VAL A 317 2.92 -6.81 -31.56
C VAL A 317 3.96 -7.93 -31.61
N ALA A 318 4.38 -8.45 -30.46
CA ALA A 318 5.37 -9.51 -30.41
C ALA A 318 4.75 -10.89 -30.73
N GLN A 319 5.10 -11.43 -31.89
CA GLN A 319 4.75 -12.81 -32.24
C GLN A 319 5.48 -13.79 -31.30
N PRO A 320 4.88 -14.92 -30.94
CA PRO A 320 3.60 -15.45 -31.47
C PRO A 320 2.36 -15.07 -30.62
N PHE A 321 2.47 -14.14 -29.69
CA PHE A 321 1.36 -13.78 -28.81
C PHE A 321 0.31 -12.93 -29.52
N ALA A 322 -0.94 -13.41 -29.54
CA ALA A 322 -2.10 -12.70 -30.05
C ALA A 322 -3.06 -12.38 -28.89
N PHE A 323 -3.72 -11.22 -28.99
CA PHE A 323 -4.80 -10.83 -28.08
C PHE A 323 -5.94 -10.25 -28.90
N GLU A 324 -7.06 -10.95 -28.96
CA GLU A 324 -8.25 -10.50 -29.69
C GLU A 324 -9.26 -9.81 -28.75
N LYS A 325 -9.52 -10.44 -27.62
CA LYS A 325 -10.50 -9.97 -26.64
C LYS A 325 -10.20 -10.49 -25.24
N ARG A 326 -10.77 -9.83 -24.27
CA ARG A 326 -10.66 -10.24 -22.87
C ARG A 326 -11.47 -11.52 -22.59
N THR A 327 -10.79 -12.59 -22.13
CA THR A 327 -11.39 -13.83 -21.64
C THR A 327 -11.00 -14.05 -20.18
N LEU A 328 -11.97 -14.45 -19.32
CA LEU A 328 -11.77 -14.37 -17.87
C LEU A 328 -11.69 -15.75 -17.18
N ARG A 329 -12.60 -16.65 -17.47
CA ARG A 329 -12.80 -17.88 -16.70
C ARG A 329 -13.17 -19.06 -17.60
N PRO A 330 -12.20 -19.77 -18.13
CA PRO A 330 -10.75 -19.60 -17.99
C PRO A 330 -10.14 -18.56 -18.94
N PRO A 331 -8.90 -18.07 -18.70
CA PRO A 331 -8.12 -17.35 -19.71
C PRO A 331 -7.76 -18.29 -20.86
N ARG A 332 -7.98 -17.89 -22.11
CA ARG A 332 -7.86 -18.79 -23.29
C ARG A 332 -6.56 -18.65 -24.06
N ASP A 333 -5.77 -17.65 -23.72
CA ASP A 333 -4.46 -17.35 -24.33
C ASP A 333 -3.49 -16.80 -23.29
N ALA A 334 -2.22 -16.68 -23.67
CA ALA A 334 -1.14 -16.26 -22.83
C ALA A 334 -1.35 -14.84 -22.25
N VAL A 335 -1.81 -13.89 -23.10
CA VAL A 335 -2.04 -12.51 -22.66
C VAL A 335 -3.16 -12.45 -21.62
N ASN A 336 -4.26 -13.15 -21.88
CA ASN A 336 -5.36 -13.26 -20.92
C ASN A 336 -4.96 -13.94 -19.63
N SER A 337 -4.00 -14.89 -19.66
CA SER A 337 -3.44 -15.51 -18.47
C SER A 337 -2.67 -14.50 -17.62
N LEU A 338 -1.78 -13.72 -18.23
CA LEU A 338 -1.02 -12.64 -17.56
C LEU A 338 -1.94 -11.58 -16.97
N LEU A 339 -2.94 -11.11 -17.74
CA LEU A 339 -3.93 -10.13 -17.27
C LEU A 339 -4.73 -10.65 -16.07
N SER A 340 -5.18 -11.93 -16.12
CA SER A 340 -5.96 -12.53 -15.05
C SER A 340 -5.17 -12.67 -13.76
N LEU A 341 -3.90 -13.09 -13.86
CA LEU A 341 -3.00 -13.16 -12.72
C LEU A 341 -2.74 -11.75 -12.15
N GLY A 342 -2.42 -10.77 -13.00
CA GLY A 342 -2.17 -9.39 -12.58
C GLY A 342 -3.37 -8.79 -11.85
N TYR A 343 -4.59 -8.98 -12.35
CA TYR A 343 -5.80 -8.51 -11.66
C TYR A 343 -6.05 -9.24 -10.33
N THR A 344 -5.71 -10.52 -10.24
CA THR A 344 -5.78 -11.25 -8.96
C THR A 344 -4.83 -10.66 -7.94
N LEU A 345 -3.58 -10.38 -8.30
CA LEU A 345 -2.58 -9.79 -7.43
C LEU A 345 -2.93 -8.34 -7.02
N LEU A 346 -3.45 -7.55 -7.95
CA LEU A 346 -3.95 -6.20 -7.68
C LEU A 346 -5.10 -6.22 -6.67
N SER A 347 -6.08 -7.11 -6.90
CA SER A 347 -7.21 -7.32 -6.00
C SER A 347 -6.75 -7.65 -4.57
N GLN A 348 -5.77 -8.54 -4.39
CA GLN A 348 -5.26 -8.92 -3.08
C GLN A 348 -4.49 -7.78 -2.41
N THR A 349 -3.76 -6.98 -3.19
CA THR A 349 -3.07 -5.80 -2.67
C THR A 349 -4.07 -4.79 -2.11
N ILE A 350 -5.12 -4.43 -2.85
CA ILE A 350 -6.16 -3.51 -2.39
C ILE A 350 -6.96 -4.12 -1.25
N PHE A 351 -7.28 -5.41 -1.33
CA PHE A 351 -7.98 -6.14 -0.28
C PHE A 351 -7.25 -6.01 1.07
N SER A 352 -5.94 -6.23 1.09
CA SER A 352 -5.13 -6.10 2.30
C SER A 352 -5.18 -4.69 2.88
N GLN A 353 -5.17 -3.68 2.02
CA GLN A 353 -5.22 -2.27 2.44
C GLN A 353 -6.58 -1.86 2.99
N VAL A 354 -7.67 -2.34 2.38
CA VAL A 354 -9.05 -2.13 2.87
C VAL A 354 -9.19 -2.71 4.27
N LEU A 355 -8.69 -3.93 4.51
CA LEU A 355 -8.70 -4.55 5.84
C LEU A 355 -7.88 -3.77 6.87
N VAL A 356 -6.65 -3.36 6.51
CA VAL A 356 -5.78 -2.57 7.40
C VAL A 356 -6.44 -1.26 7.82
N MET A 357 -7.24 -0.66 6.93
CA MET A 357 -8.03 0.54 7.24
C MET A 357 -9.31 0.24 8.05
N GLY A 358 -9.53 -1.02 8.48
CA GLY A 358 -10.69 -1.40 9.27
C GLY A 358 -12.02 -1.28 8.53
N LEU A 359 -12.00 -1.40 7.21
CA LEU A 359 -13.17 -1.37 6.34
C LEU A 359 -13.63 -2.79 5.99
N HIS A 360 -14.92 -2.95 5.76
CA HIS A 360 -15.48 -4.20 5.24
C HIS A 360 -15.40 -4.21 3.71
N THR A 361 -14.96 -5.32 3.14
CA THR A 361 -14.60 -5.44 1.72
C THR A 361 -15.78 -5.57 0.75
N HIS A 362 -16.99 -5.85 1.25
CA HIS A 362 -18.16 -6.18 0.42
C HIS A 362 -19.10 -5.01 0.13
N PHE A 363 -19.03 -3.90 0.88
CA PHE A 363 -19.87 -2.72 0.63
C PHE A 363 -19.32 -1.88 -0.53
N GLY A 364 -19.62 -2.30 -1.75
CA GLY A 364 -19.27 -1.59 -2.98
C GLY A 364 -20.35 -0.60 -3.40
N HIS A 365 -20.01 0.21 -4.40
CA HIS A 365 -20.88 1.27 -4.92
C HIS A 365 -21.16 1.13 -6.42
N LEU A 366 -20.17 0.71 -7.22
CA LEU A 366 -20.31 0.39 -8.63
C LEU A 366 -20.70 -1.08 -8.83
N HIS A 367 -19.93 -1.99 -8.22
CA HIS A 367 -20.24 -3.41 -8.24
C HIS A 367 -21.34 -3.75 -7.23
N VAL A 368 -22.25 -4.63 -7.62
CA VAL A 368 -23.36 -5.05 -6.74
C VAL A 368 -22.82 -5.76 -5.50
N THR A 369 -23.26 -5.30 -4.33
CA THR A 369 -23.00 -5.95 -3.05
C THR A 369 -23.72 -7.31 -3.02
N ARG A 370 -22.97 -8.37 -2.88
CA ARG A 370 -23.47 -9.76 -2.80
C ARG A 370 -22.51 -10.62 -2.02
N ASP A 371 -23.00 -11.75 -1.52
CA ASP A 371 -22.18 -12.70 -0.78
C ASP A 371 -20.98 -13.19 -1.59
N GLN A 372 -19.86 -13.39 -0.91
CA GLN A 372 -18.58 -13.86 -1.45
C GLN A 372 -17.99 -12.99 -2.55
N HIS A 373 -18.48 -11.76 -2.74
CA HIS A 373 -17.97 -10.83 -3.73
C HIS A 373 -17.45 -9.54 -3.06
N PRO A 374 -16.13 -9.30 -3.01
CA PRO A 374 -15.56 -8.13 -2.34
C PRO A 374 -15.75 -6.88 -3.20
N ALA A 375 -17.01 -6.40 -3.31
CA ALA A 375 -17.44 -5.34 -4.22
C ALA A 375 -16.63 -4.04 -4.03
N LEU A 376 -16.33 -3.63 -2.79
CA LEU A 376 -15.51 -2.44 -2.54
C LEU A 376 -14.08 -2.59 -3.09
N VAL A 377 -13.50 -3.78 -2.97
CA VAL A 377 -12.16 -4.05 -3.53
C VAL A 377 -12.21 -3.99 -5.07
N MET A 378 -13.27 -4.54 -5.68
CA MET A 378 -13.47 -4.47 -7.13
C MET A 378 -13.63 -3.02 -7.60
N ASP A 379 -14.36 -2.20 -6.85
CA ASP A 379 -14.53 -0.78 -7.11
C ASP A 379 -13.20 -0.02 -7.07
N LEU A 380 -12.48 -0.14 -5.95
CA LEU A 380 -11.23 0.60 -5.74
C LEU A 380 -10.07 0.13 -6.63
N MET A 381 -10.15 -1.06 -7.24
CA MET A 381 -9.12 -1.51 -8.18
C MET A 381 -9.33 -0.97 -9.61
N GLU A 382 -10.51 -0.44 -9.97
CA GLU A 382 -10.81 -0.03 -11.34
C GLU A 382 -9.86 1.05 -11.87
N GLU A 383 -9.48 1.99 -11.04
CA GLU A 383 -8.56 3.07 -11.43
C GLU A 383 -7.11 2.60 -11.64
N TRP A 384 -6.76 1.39 -11.17
CA TRP A 384 -5.42 0.82 -11.22
C TRP A 384 -5.23 -0.23 -12.33
N ARG A 385 -6.30 -0.80 -12.88
CA ARG A 385 -6.22 -1.89 -13.86
C ARG A 385 -5.36 -1.53 -15.05
N ALA A 386 -5.73 -0.50 -15.79
CA ALA A 386 -5.04 -0.10 -16.99
C ALA A 386 -3.59 0.37 -16.71
N PRO A 387 -3.32 1.28 -15.77
CA PRO A 387 -1.97 1.78 -15.57
C PRO A 387 -1.01 0.81 -14.88
N LEU A 388 -1.48 -0.13 -14.06
CA LEU A 388 -0.59 -1.08 -13.38
C LEU A 388 -0.51 -2.43 -14.10
N VAL A 389 -1.66 -3.04 -14.37
CA VAL A 389 -1.69 -4.42 -14.88
C VAL A 389 -1.53 -4.43 -16.39
N ASP A 390 -2.42 -3.72 -17.12
CA ASP A 390 -2.47 -3.83 -18.59
C ASP A 390 -1.20 -3.28 -19.22
N SER A 391 -0.72 -2.12 -18.74
CA SER A 391 0.53 -1.53 -19.22
C SER A 391 1.76 -2.40 -18.94
N LEU A 392 1.76 -3.12 -17.79
CA LEU A 392 2.81 -4.08 -17.48
C LEU A 392 2.75 -5.28 -18.44
N VAL A 393 1.57 -5.85 -18.65
CA VAL A 393 1.42 -7.02 -19.54
C VAL A 393 1.81 -6.68 -20.98
N VAL A 394 1.38 -5.51 -21.50
CA VAL A 394 1.83 -5.03 -22.82
C VAL A 394 3.37 -4.92 -22.87
N TYR A 395 3.98 -4.38 -21.83
CA TYR A 395 5.45 -4.30 -21.75
C TYR A 395 6.10 -5.70 -21.77
N LEU A 396 5.65 -6.60 -20.89
CA LEU A 396 6.26 -7.93 -20.72
C LEU A 396 6.17 -8.78 -22.02
N VAL A 397 5.03 -8.72 -22.70
CA VAL A 397 4.81 -9.42 -23.97
C VAL A 397 5.69 -8.82 -25.06
N ASN A 398 5.67 -7.50 -25.24
CA ASN A 398 6.41 -6.85 -26.33
C ASN A 398 7.93 -6.84 -26.10
N ALA A 399 8.38 -6.91 -24.84
CA ALA A 399 9.80 -7.09 -24.49
C ALA A 399 10.25 -8.55 -24.57
N ARG A 400 9.38 -9.49 -24.97
CA ARG A 400 9.67 -10.92 -25.06
C ARG A 400 10.24 -11.51 -23.75
N ILE A 401 9.66 -11.10 -22.63
CA ILE A 401 10.02 -11.64 -21.31
C ILE A 401 9.48 -13.07 -21.14
N PHE A 402 8.46 -13.41 -21.91
CA PHE A 402 7.82 -14.72 -21.94
C PHE A 402 7.86 -15.31 -23.35
N ASP A 403 8.01 -16.62 -23.40
CA ASP A 403 7.92 -17.47 -24.60
C ASP A 403 6.69 -18.39 -24.51
N PRO A 404 6.22 -18.99 -25.60
CA PRO A 404 5.07 -19.90 -25.59
C PRO A 404 5.20 -21.05 -24.59
N GLU A 405 6.42 -21.56 -24.41
CA GLU A 405 6.75 -22.66 -23.49
C GLU A 405 6.58 -22.29 -22.02
N ASP A 406 6.51 -21.00 -21.71
CA ASP A 406 6.20 -20.48 -20.37
C ASP A 406 4.76 -20.69 -19.94
N PHE A 407 3.93 -21.15 -20.88
CA PHE A 407 2.49 -21.37 -20.63
C PHE A 407 2.14 -22.86 -20.78
N THR A 408 1.15 -23.29 -19.99
CA THR A 408 0.62 -24.66 -20.13
C THR A 408 -0.15 -24.78 -21.44
N PRO A 409 -0.18 -25.99 -22.06
CA PRO A 409 -1.20 -26.28 -23.05
C PRO A 409 -2.60 -26.02 -22.52
N PRO A 410 -3.58 -25.72 -23.39
CA PRO A 410 -4.97 -25.57 -22.97
C PRO A 410 -5.48 -26.79 -22.21
N ASP A 411 -6.03 -26.59 -21.01
CA ASP A 411 -6.66 -27.66 -20.22
C ASP A 411 -8.02 -28.08 -20.80
N ALA A 412 -8.72 -29.02 -20.15
CA ALA A 412 -10.05 -29.52 -20.56
C ALA A 412 -11.11 -28.38 -20.72
N ARG A 413 -10.90 -27.23 -20.04
CA ARG A 413 -11.74 -26.04 -20.17
C ARG A 413 -11.15 -25.00 -21.14
N LYS A 414 -10.13 -25.36 -21.90
CA LYS A 414 -9.34 -24.49 -22.79
C LYS A 414 -8.65 -23.34 -22.05
N GLY A 415 -8.30 -23.56 -20.77
CA GLY A 415 -7.57 -22.59 -19.94
C GLY A 415 -6.05 -22.69 -20.15
N VAL A 416 -5.40 -21.56 -20.33
CA VAL A 416 -3.95 -21.39 -20.48
C VAL A 416 -3.40 -20.72 -19.22
N TYR A 417 -2.30 -21.23 -18.65
CA TYR A 417 -1.75 -20.74 -17.38
C TYR A 417 -0.23 -20.69 -17.43
N LEU A 418 0.39 -19.85 -16.60
CA LEU A 418 1.85 -19.79 -16.50
C LEU A 418 2.44 -21.05 -15.87
N GLN A 419 3.58 -21.48 -16.41
CA GLN A 419 4.46 -22.45 -15.78
C GLN A 419 5.08 -21.89 -14.48
N PRO A 420 5.52 -22.71 -13.52
CA PRO A 420 6.04 -22.23 -12.25
C PRO A 420 7.22 -21.26 -12.34
N ALA A 421 8.13 -21.45 -13.31
CA ALA A 421 9.25 -20.54 -13.53
C ALA A 421 8.77 -19.18 -14.06
N ALA A 422 7.86 -19.19 -15.02
CA ALA A 422 7.24 -18.00 -15.59
C ALA A 422 6.42 -17.23 -14.54
N LEU A 423 5.71 -17.94 -13.66
CA LEU A 423 5.00 -17.31 -12.53
C LEU A 423 5.97 -16.50 -11.67
N ARG A 424 7.14 -17.03 -11.32
CA ARG A 424 8.14 -16.30 -10.51
C ARG A 424 8.65 -15.06 -11.23
N ARG A 425 8.92 -15.13 -12.55
CA ARG A 425 9.31 -13.97 -13.35
C ARG A 425 8.21 -12.89 -13.36
N PHE A 426 6.95 -13.28 -13.53
CA PHE A 426 5.83 -12.34 -13.47
C PHE A 426 5.75 -11.65 -12.10
N LEU A 427 5.86 -12.40 -11.01
CA LEU A 427 5.80 -11.86 -9.65
C LEU A 427 6.93 -10.87 -9.37
N GLN A 428 8.15 -11.13 -9.91
CA GLN A 428 9.26 -10.20 -9.80
C GLN A 428 8.93 -8.87 -10.49
N HIS A 429 8.54 -8.89 -11.77
CA HIS A 429 8.17 -7.67 -12.50
C HIS A 429 6.96 -6.94 -11.91
N TRP A 430 6.01 -7.70 -11.36
CA TRP A 430 4.88 -7.11 -10.63
C TRP A 430 5.34 -6.36 -9.38
N GLU A 431 6.24 -6.94 -8.60
CA GLU A 431 6.76 -6.29 -7.38
C GLU A 431 7.62 -5.07 -7.73
N GLU A 432 8.49 -5.15 -8.76
CA GLU A 432 9.24 -4.01 -9.30
C GLU A 432 8.29 -2.87 -9.73
N ARG A 433 7.18 -3.21 -10.41
CA ARG A 433 6.14 -2.23 -10.78
C ARG A 433 5.53 -1.58 -9.53
N LEU A 434 5.19 -2.34 -8.51
CA LEU A 434 4.61 -1.80 -7.28
C LEU A 434 5.56 -0.90 -6.50
N GLN A 435 6.86 -1.10 -6.60
CA GLN A 435 7.89 -0.27 -5.96
C GLN A 435 8.25 0.98 -6.79
N THR A 436 7.83 1.06 -8.06
CA THR A 436 8.07 2.24 -8.89
C THR A 436 7.44 3.49 -8.26
N GLU A 437 8.25 4.54 -8.09
CA GLU A 437 7.81 5.81 -7.52
C GLU A 437 7.11 6.70 -8.55
N VAL A 438 6.02 7.30 -8.13
CA VAL A 438 5.24 8.27 -8.90
C VAL A 438 4.75 9.40 -8.02
N THR A 439 4.44 10.55 -8.60
CA THR A 439 3.85 11.66 -7.84
C THR A 439 2.35 11.42 -7.69
N HIS A 440 1.89 11.25 -6.44
CA HIS A 440 0.46 11.12 -6.14
C HIS A 440 -0.26 12.46 -6.41
N PRO A 441 -1.32 12.48 -7.25
CA PRO A 441 -1.90 13.73 -7.77
C PRO A 441 -2.53 14.63 -6.70
N HIS A 442 -3.07 14.04 -5.62
CA HIS A 442 -3.81 14.77 -4.59
C HIS A 442 -2.94 15.21 -3.41
N THR A 443 -1.81 14.55 -3.18
CA THR A 443 -0.90 14.89 -2.08
C THR A 443 0.40 15.54 -2.55
N GLY A 444 0.74 15.45 -3.84
CA GLY A 444 2.02 15.91 -4.38
C GLY A 444 3.23 15.05 -3.98
N LEU A 445 3.03 13.99 -3.21
CA LEU A 445 4.12 13.14 -2.71
C LEU A 445 4.64 12.21 -3.80
N LYS A 446 5.96 12.10 -3.88
CA LYS A 446 6.63 11.08 -4.69
C LYS A 446 6.76 9.80 -3.87
N VAL A 447 5.96 8.80 -4.20
CA VAL A 447 5.85 7.53 -3.45
C VAL A 447 5.61 6.37 -4.40
N SER A 448 5.85 5.14 -3.93
CA SER A 448 5.61 3.93 -4.73
C SER A 448 4.13 3.74 -5.08
N TYR A 449 3.85 3.01 -6.17
CA TYR A 449 2.46 2.65 -6.52
C TYR A 449 1.73 1.95 -5.38
N ARG A 450 2.42 1.08 -4.65
CA ARG A 450 1.85 0.42 -3.45
C ARG A 450 1.36 1.44 -2.44
N ARG A 451 2.14 2.49 -2.19
CA ARG A 451 1.75 3.56 -1.27
C ARG A 451 0.65 4.44 -1.86
N CYS A 452 0.66 4.71 -3.17
CA CYS A 452 -0.45 5.41 -3.82
C CYS A 452 -1.79 4.69 -3.63
N MET A 453 -1.83 3.36 -3.78
CA MET A 453 -3.04 2.58 -3.54
C MET A 453 -3.52 2.70 -2.08
N GLU A 454 -2.61 2.68 -1.11
CA GLU A 454 -2.97 2.91 0.29
C GLU A 454 -3.56 4.31 0.49
N LEU A 455 -2.98 5.34 -0.13
CA LEU A 455 -3.50 6.71 -0.07
C LEU A 455 -4.90 6.82 -0.69
N GLN A 456 -5.20 6.07 -1.75
CA GLN A 456 -6.55 6.02 -2.33
C GLN A 456 -7.57 5.32 -1.43
N VAL A 457 -7.18 4.25 -0.74
CA VAL A 457 -8.08 3.65 0.28
C VAL A 457 -8.33 4.64 1.43
N ARG A 458 -7.33 5.45 1.82
CA ARG A 458 -7.51 6.54 2.80
C ARG A 458 -8.41 7.65 2.26
N GLU A 459 -8.30 8.01 0.99
CA GLU A 459 -9.18 8.99 0.34
C GLU A 459 -10.64 8.52 0.36
N TYR A 460 -10.87 7.22 0.07
CA TYR A 460 -12.19 6.61 0.25
C TYR A 460 -12.67 6.68 1.70
N LEU A 461 -11.83 6.34 2.67
CA LEU A 461 -12.17 6.41 4.09
C LEU A 461 -12.53 7.83 4.51
N ALA A 462 -11.76 8.84 4.09
CA ALA A 462 -12.02 10.25 4.38
C ALA A 462 -13.37 10.71 3.77
N TYR A 463 -13.71 10.27 2.56
CA TYR A 463 -15.00 10.53 1.94
C TYR A 463 -16.15 9.82 2.70
N LEU A 464 -15.96 8.55 3.06
CA LEU A 464 -16.91 7.77 3.84
C LEU A 464 -17.24 8.44 5.19
N MET A 465 -16.24 9.01 5.86
CA MET A 465 -16.34 9.63 7.18
C MET A 465 -16.71 11.12 7.13
N ASN A 466 -17.08 11.67 5.96
CA ASN A 466 -17.37 13.09 5.72
C ASN A 466 -16.20 14.05 5.99
N GLU A 467 -14.96 13.57 5.99
CA GLU A 467 -13.77 14.41 6.04
C GLU A 467 -13.47 15.03 4.66
N ARG A 468 -14.12 14.51 3.61
CA ARG A 468 -14.10 14.99 2.23
C ARG A 468 -15.51 15.09 1.68
N THR A 469 -15.75 16.05 0.81
CA THR A 469 -17.02 16.26 0.13
C THR A 469 -17.22 15.32 -1.06
N GLU A 470 -16.12 14.79 -1.61
CA GLU A 470 -16.10 13.90 -2.77
C GLU A 470 -14.95 12.89 -2.70
N TYR A 471 -15.10 11.76 -3.36
CA TYR A 471 -13.99 10.84 -3.66
C TYR A 471 -13.25 11.31 -4.89
N ARG A 472 -11.92 11.45 -4.79
CA ARG A 472 -11.05 11.89 -5.89
C ARG A 472 -10.23 10.70 -6.40
N PRO A 473 -10.56 10.13 -7.58
CA PRO A 473 -9.81 9.03 -8.16
C PRO A 473 -8.34 9.38 -8.43
N MET A 474 -7.49 8.38 -8.43
CA MET A 474 -6.10 8.52 -8.87
C MET A 474 -6.07 8.80 -10.37
N TYR A 475 -5.70 10.03 -10.75
CA TYR A 475 -5.50 10.40 -12.15
C TYR A 475 -4.01 10.42 -12.47
N TRP A 476 -3.64 9.66 -13.47
CA TRP A 476 -2.28 9.65 -13.99
C TRP A 476 -2.02 10.94 -14.78
N LYS A 477 -0.82 11.50 -14.63
CA LYS A 477 -0.38 12.61 -15.48
C LYS A 477 0.31 12.06 -16.73
N MET A 478 0.09 12.74 -17.86
CA MET A 478 0.82 12.45 -19.09
C MET A 478 2.32 12.71 -18.97
#